data_be5389990302b4e790c34385e9666327
#
_entry.id   be5389990302b4e790c34385e9666327
#
_cell.length_a   1.000
_cell.length_b   1.000
_cell.length_c   1.000
_cell.angle_alpha   90.00
_cell.angle_beta   90.00
_cell.angle_gamma   90.00
#
_symmetry.space_group_name_H-M   'P 1'
#
loop_
_entity.id
_entity.type
_entity.pdbx_description
1 polymer ?
#
loop_
_entity_poly.entity_id
_entity_poly.type
_entity_poly.pdbx_seq_one_letter_code
_entity_poly.pdbx_strand_id
1 'polypeptide(L)'
;ALPIFAAETLKVDWENCEIVRGNTDRHLPYSTYQAGSNTMFTEARTNHLAALDAIRKLKEIAAAELGGVADDYDIDGARVFATADNSRGMTYGEAAQAAINMGGEYSGETYPDNLNDVTKRAVEGLAGTGLIGVVKDSRHEGMPPSMAIGFMEIELDTQTGKYEIVDYSCVADCGT
;
A
#
# COMPACT_ATOMS: atom_id res chain seq x y z
N ALA A 1 -5.12 -8.84 -1.95
CA ALA A 1 -3.97 -8.74 -1.03
C ALA A 1 -3.61 -7.28 -0.74
N LEU A 2 -3.43 -6.41 -1.75
CA LEU A 2 -2.92 -5.04 -1.53
C LEU A 2 -3.78 -4.16 -0.61
N PRO A 3 -5.14 -4.14 -0.66
CA PRO A 3 -5.93 -3.39 0.30
C PRO A 3 -5.77 -3.87 1.73
N ILE A 4 -5.48 -5.16 1.92
CA ILE A 4 -5.32 -5.75 3.25
C ILE A 4 -4.13 -5.10 3.97
N PHE A 5 -3.00 -4.86 3.29
CA PHE A 5 -1.84 -4.23 3.94
C PHE A 5 -2.13 -2.80 4.39
N ALA A 6 -2.83 -2.01 3.56
CA ALA A 6 -3.24 -0.67 3.96
C ALA A 6 -4.27 -0.72 5.09
N ALA A 7 -5.26 -1.59 5.00
CA ALA A 7 -6.30 -1.78 6.00
C ALA A 7 -5.74 -2.17 7.37
N GLU A 8 -4.88 -3.20 7.41
CA GLU A 8 -4.20 -3.65 8.62
C GLU A 8 -3.35 -2.54 9.25
N THR A 9 -2.60 -1.80 8.43
CA THR A 9 -1.76 -0.71 8.91
C THR A 9 -2.61 0.44 9.47
N LEU A 10 -3.69 0.80 8.78
CA LEU A 10 -4.62 1.87 9.17
C LEU A 10 -5.67 1.42 10.20
N LYS A 11 -5.68 0.14 10.58
CA LYS A 11 -6.66 -0.45 11.51
C LYS A 11 -8.10 -0.19 11.11
N VAL A 12 -8.40 -0.44 9.84
CA VAL A 12 -9.74 -0.36 9.26
C VAL A 12 -10.13 -1.71 8.66
N ASP A 13 -11.44 -1.98 8.55
CA ASP A 13 -11.91 -3.17 7.88
C ASP A 13 -11.55 -3.08 6.38
N TRP A 14 -10.93 -4.13 5.85
CA TRP A 14 -10.50 -4.17 4.45
C TRP A 14 -11.67 -4.04 3.46
N GLU A 15 -12.89 -4.39 3.87
CA GLU A 15 -14.12 -4.23 3.10
C GLU A 15 -14.46 -2.75 2.83
N ASN A 16 -13.94 -1.83 3.65
CA ASN A 16 -14.05 -0.39 3.47
C ASN A 16 -12.94 0.19 2.58
N CYS A 17 -12.08 -0.67 2.01
CA CYS A 17 -10.98 -0.25 1.15
C CYS A 17 -11.31 -0.52 -0.32
N GLU A 18 -11.12 0.48 -1.17
CA GLU A 18 -11.25 0.36 -2.62
C GLU A 18 -9.87 0.37 -3.28
N ILE A 19 -9.65 -0.53 -4.24
CA ILE A 19 -8.51 -0.47 -5.16
C ILE A 19 -8.95 0.13 -6.49
N VAL A 20 -8.34 1.23 -6.86
CA VAL A 20 -8.44 1.78 -8.22
C VAL A 20 -7.28 1.25 -9.05
N ARG A 21 -7.58 0.55 -10.16
CA ARG A 21 -6.57 -0.06 -11.03
C ARG A 21 -7.02 -0.14 -12.49
N GLY A 22 -6.03 -0.30 -13.37
CA GLY A 22 -6.27 -0.73 -14.75
C GLY A 22 -6.97 0.29 -15.65
N ASN A 23 -6.95 1.57 -15.31
CA ASN A 23 -7.53 2.61 -16.14
C ASN A 23 -6.47 3.65 -16.53
N THR A 24 -6.12 3.70 -17.82
CA THR A 24 -5.16 4.67 -18.37
C THR A 24 -5.71 6.09 -18.45
N ASP A 25 -7.02 6.29 -18.34
CA ASP A 25 -7.65 7.61 -18.28
C ASP A 25 -7.55 8.25 -16.89
N ARG A 26 -7.18 7.45 -15.89
CA ARG A 26 -6.91 7.93 -14.54
C ARG A 26 -5.41 8.03 -14.33
N HIS A 27 -4.97 9.11 -13.71
CA HIS A 27 -3.59 9.23 -13.26
C HIS A 27 -3.39 8.35 -12.03
N LEU A 28 -2.82 7.15 -12.26
CA LEU A 28 -2.48 6.21 -11.19
C LEU A 28 -0.98 6.29 -10.90
N PRO A 29 -0.55 6.02 -9.65
CA PRO A 29 0.87 5.97 -9.30
C PRO A 29 1.63 4.99 -10.19
N TYR A 30 2.89 5.29 -10.44
CA TYR A 30 3.74 4.38 -11.20
C TYR A 30 3.91 3.05 -10.44
N SER A 31 3.77 1.98 -11.17
CA SER A 31 4.14 0.64 -10.74
C SER A 31 4.96 -0.03 -11.83
N THR A 32 5.96 -0.82 -11.48
CA THR A 32 6.67 -1.67 -12.42
C THR A 32 5.74 -2.79 -12.90
N TYR A 33 6.10 -3.44 -14.02
CA TYR A 33 5.42 -4.66 -14.44
C TYR A 33 5.60 -5.76 -13.38
N GLN A 34 4.60 -6.62 -13.25
CA GLN A 34 4.62 -7.71 -12.30
C GLN A 34 5.36 -8.91 -12.88
N ALA A 35 6.58 -9.14 -12.41
CA ALA A 35 7.44 -10.25 -12.81
C ALA A 35 8.38 -10.63 -11.65
N GLY A 36 8.95 -11.83 -11.68
CA GLY A 36 9.91 -12.28 -10.67
C GLY A 36 9.36 -12.35 -9.26
N SER A 37 8.05 -12.58 -9.10
CA SER A 37 7.34 -12.66 -7.80
C SER A 37 7.46 -11.42 -6.92
N ASN A 38 7.64 -10.24 -7.54
CA ASN A 38 7.88 -8.99 -6.81
C ASN A 38 6.62 -8.30 -6.29
N THR A 39 5.41 -8.73 -6.69
CA THR A 39 4.16 -8.07 -6.30
C THR A 39 4.04 -7.88 -4.80
N MET A 40 4.14 -8.97 -4.04
CA MET A 40 4.03 -8.89 -2.58
C MET A 40 5.19 -8.12 -1.97
N PHE A 41 6.39 -8.37 -2.44
CA PHE A 41 7.60 -7.74 -1.92
C PHE A 41 7.64 -6.23 -2.12
N THR A 42 7.22 -5.75 -3.29
CA THR A 42 7.26 -4.33 -3.65
C THR A 42 6.00 -3.60 -3.22
N GLU A 43 4.84 -4.13 -3.63
CA GLU A 43 3.56 -3.45 -3.45
C GLU A 43 3.09 -3.45 -1.98
N ALA A 44 3.31 -4.57 -1.25
CA ALA A 44 2.98 -4.62 0.16
C ALA A 44 3.74 -3.56 0.95
N ARG A 45 5.05 -3.45 0.70
CA ARG A 45 5.90 -2.44 1.34
C ARG A 45 5.45 -1.02 1.01
N THR A 46 5.18 -0.73 -0.26
CA THR A 46 4.75 0.61 -0.69
C THR A 46 3.42 0.98 -0.06
N ASN A 47 2.45 0.07 -0.04
CA ASN A 47 1.16 0.31 0.62
C ASN A 47 1.33 0.54 2.13
N HIS A 48 2.16 -0.26 2.79
CA HIS A 48 2.45 -0.08 4.21
C HIS A 48 3.08 1.29 4.50
N LEU A 49 4.09 1.69 3.74
CA LEU A 49 4.77 2.97 3.93
C LEU A 49 3.84 4.17 3.66
N ALA A 50 2.98 4.09 2.64
CA ALA A 50 1.99 5.13 2.38
C ALA A 50 0.95 5.22 3.52
N ALA A 51 0.55 4.08 4.08
CA ALA A 51 -0.34 4.05 5.23
C ALA A 51 0.33 4.62 6.49
N LEU A 52 1.62 4.38 6.70
CA LEU A 52 2.37 4.99 7.81
C LEU A 52 2.46 6.52 7.68
N ASP A 53 2.65 7.07 6.47
CA ASP A 53 2.59 8.51 6.25
C ASP A 53 1.19 9.06 6.53
N ALA A 54 0.13 8.34 6.12
CA ALA A 54 -1.24 8.72 6.46
C ALA A 54 -1.48 8.72 7.98
N ILE A 55 -0.96 7.73 8.73
CA ILE A 55 -1.06 7.69 10.20
C ILE A 55 -0.35 8.89 10.83
N ARG A 56 0.85 9.23 10.37
CA ARG A 56 1.55 10.43 10.82
C ARG A 56 0.68 11.67 10.67
N LYS A 57 0.12 11.87 9.49
CA LYS A 57 -0.77 13.00 9.19
C LYS A 57 -2.06 13.00 10.03
N LEU A 58 -2.67 11.82 10.23
CA LEU A 58 -3.84 11.68 11.10
C LEU A 58 -3.55 12.16 12.53
N LYS A 59 -2.40 11.76 13.08
CA LYS A 59 -1.98 12.16 14.44
C LYS A 59 -1.66 13.65 14.52
N GLU A 60 -0.99 14.21 13.53
CA GLU A 60 -0.68 15.65 13.44
C GLU A 60 -1.96 16.49 13.31
N ILE A 61 -2.93 16.07 12.49
CA ILE A 61 -4.22 16.72 12.33
C ILE A 61 -4.99 16.69 13.67
N ALA A 62 -5.04 15.51 14.32
CA ALA A 62 -5.72 15.39 15.61
C ALA A 62 -5.07 16.31 16.66
N ALA A 63 -3.74 16.41 16.69
CA ALA A 63 -3.04 17.33 17.58
C ALA A 63 -3.36 18.79 17.28
N ALA A 64 -3.46 19.18 16.00
CA ALA A 64 -3.81 20.54 15.61
C ALA A 64 -5.27 20.90 15.97
N GLU A 65 -6.22 19.99 15.75
CA GLU A 65 -7.65 20.23 16.00
C GLU A 65 -8.05 20.07 17.46
N LEU A 66 -7.44 19.09 18.16
CA LEU A 66 -7.83 18.73 19.51
C LEU A 66 -6.81 19.16 20.58
N GLY A 67 -5.64 19.65 20.17
CA GLY A 67 -4.54 20.09 21.05
C GLY A 67 -3.62 18.94 21.46
N GLY A 68 -2.47 19.26 22.00
CA GLY A 68 -1.40 18.31 22.34
C GLY A 68 -0.37 18.17 21.22
N VAL A 69 0.33 17.06 21.19
CA VAL A 69 1.31 16.72 20.14
C VAL A 69 0.92 15.40 19.48
N ALA A 70 1.46 15.14 18.28
CA ALA A 70 1.10 13.94 17.50
C ALA A 70 1.35 12.63 18.27
N ASP A 71 2.37 12.58 19.11
CA ASP A 71 2.72 11.41 19.93
C ASP A 71 1.69 11.12 21.05
N ASP A 72 0.83 12.07 21.39
CA ASP A 72 -0.26 11.87 22.35
C ASP A 72 -1.42 11.06 21.75
N TYR A 73 -1.39 10.78 20.45
CA TYR A 73 -2.49 10.16 19.71
C TYR A 73 -2.14 8.77 19.18
N ASP A 74 -3.16 7.91 19.13
CA ASP A 74 -3.08 6.60 18.47
C ASP A 74 -4.30 6.38 17.57
N ILE A 75 -4.30 5.29 16.81
CA ILE A 75 -5.36 4.94 15.87
C ILE A 75 -5.96 3.57 16.19
N ASP A 76 -7.26 3.44 16.04
CA ASP A 76 -7.98 2.18 16.02
C ASP A 76 -9.40 2.36 15.47
N GLY A 77 -9.96 1.32 14.82
CA GLY A 77 -11.34 1.32 14.36
C GLY A 77 -11.74 2.53 13.51
N ALA A 78 -10.90 2.96 12.57
CA ALA A 78 -11.10 4.14 11.72
C ALA A 78 -11.23 5.47 12.50
N ARG A 79 -10.58 5.55 13.64
CA ARG A 79 -10.49 6.75 14.49
C ARG A 79 -9.05 7.04 14.89
N VAL A 80 -8.76 8.33 15.06
CA VAL A 80 -7.57 8.82 15.77
C VAL A 80 -8.04 9.41 17.10
N PHE A 81 -7.38 9.06 18.19
CA PHE A 81 -7.79 9.42 19.54
C PHE A 81 -6.60 9.64 20.47
N ALA A 82 -6.79 10.44 21.51
CA ALA A 82 -5.76 10.65 22.51
C ALA A 82 -5.59 9.39 23.40
N THR A 83 -4.34 8.95 23.56
CA THR A 83 -4.02 7.75 24.36
C THR A 83 -4.39 7.87 25.84
N ALA A 84 -4.36 9.08 26.37
CA ALA A 84 -4.76 9.38 27.74
C ALA A 84 -6.29 9.45 27.95
N ASP A 85 -7.06 9.72 26.89
CA ASP A 85 -8.52 9.85 26.93
C ASP A 85 -9.11 9.46 25.57
N ASN A 86 -9.58 8.24 25.43
CA ASN A 86 -10.16 7.69 24.19
C ASN A 86 -11.45 8.42 23.73
N SER A 87 -12.11 9.20 24.61
CA SER A 87 -13.25 10.00 24.22
C SER A 87 -12.85 11.22 23.38
N ARG A 88 -11.60 11.69 23.57
CA ARG A 88 -11.01 12.79 22.81
C ARG A 88 -10.40 12.26 21.53
N GLY A 89 -11.12 12.36 20.43
CA GLY A 89 -10.68 11.85 19.15
C GLY A 89 -11.61 12.25 18.03
N MET A 90 -11.26 11.88 16.82
CA MET A 90 -12.04 12.13 15.60
C MET A 90 -12.03 10.91 14.69
N THR A 91 -13.01 10.78 13.84
CA THR A 91 -13.06 9.75 12.79
C THR A 91 -12.07 10.09 11.66
N TYR A 92 -11.70 9.10 10.88
CA TYR A 92 -10.88 9.34 9.68
C TYR A 92 -11.57 10.26 8.67
N GLY A 93 -12.90 10.23 8.60
CA GLY A 93 -13.67 11.16 7.76
C GLY A 93 -13.55 12.61 8.20
N GLU A 94 -13.64 12.88 9.51
CA GLU A 94 -13.41 14.21 10.09
C GLU A 94 -11.97 14.67 9.89
N ALA A 95 -11.00 13.78 10.09
CA ALA A 95 -9.58 14.07 9.84
C ALA A 95 -9.30 14.33 8.35
N ALA A 96 -9.94 13.60 7.44
CA ALA A 96 -9.82 13.84 6.00
C ALA A 96 -10.41 15.22 5.60
N GLN A 97 -11.52 15.63 6.21
CA GLN A 97 -12.08 16.97 6.00
C GLN A 97 -11.16 18.06 6.55
N ALA A 98 -10.55 17.83 7.73
CA ALA A 98 -9.55 18.74 8.29
C ALA A 98 -8.31 18.82 7.38
N ALA A 99 -7.85 17.69 6.81
CA ALA A 99 -6.75 17.65 5.85
C ALA A 99 -7.03 18.53 4.62
N ILE A 100 -8.24 18.48 4.07
CA ILE A 100 -8.66 19.33 2.96
C ILE A 100 -8.58 20.81 3.36
N ASN A 101 -9.05 21.16 4.54
CA ASN A 101 -9.05 22.54 5.03
C ASN A 101 -7.64 23.06 5.31
N MET A 102 -6.74 22.22 5.80
CA MET A 102 -5.35 22.55 6.06
C MET A 102 -4.51 22.67 4.79
N GLY A 103 -4.86 21.91 3.75
CA GLY A 103 -4.16 21.91 2.47
C GLY A 103 -2.75 21.31 2.55
N GLY A 104 -1.89 21.74 1.62
CA GLY A 104 -0.49 21.39 1.62
C GLY A 104 -0.21 19.89 1.52
N GLU A 105 0.67 19.37 2.37
CA GLU A 105 1.04 17.94 2.36
C GLU A 105 -0.10 17.04 2.87
N TYR A 106 -1.03 17.55 3.66
CA TYR A 106 -2.12 16.76 4.22
C TYR A 106 -3.13 16.35 3.17
N SER A 107 -3.44 17.26 2.25
CA SER A 107 -4.38 17.04 1.14
C SER A 107 -3.71 16.72 -0.20
N GLY A 108 -2.37 16.59 -0.24
CA GLY A 108 -1.62 16.27 -1.46
C GLY A 108 -1.34 17.44 -2.40
N GLU A 109 -1.57 18.69 -1.98
CA GLU A 109 -1.21 19.88 -2.76
C GLU A 109 0.31 20.09 -2.81
N THR A 110 1.02 19.61 -1.78
CA THR A 110 2.47 19.51 -1.78
C THR A 110 2.89 18.06 -1.54
N TYR A 111 3.98 17.63 -2.16
CA TYR A 111 4.49 16.28 -2.10
C TYR A 111 6.03 16.27 -2.21
N PRO A 112 6.71 15.15 -1.85
CA PRO A 112 8.15 15.04 -1.95
C PRO A 112 8.67 15.22 -3.38
N ASP A 113 9.77 15.97 -3.55
CA ASP A 113 10.36 16.28 -4.86
C ASP A 113 10.84 15.04 -5.63
N ASN A 114 11.22 13.97 -4.93
CA ASN A 114 11.80 12.77 -5.51
C ASN A 114 10.77 11.74 -6.01
N LEU A 115 9.51 12.13 -6.19
CA LEU A 115 8.52 11.29 -6.87
C LEU A 115 8.76 11.30 -8.38
N ASN A 116 8.49 10.17 -9.04
CA ASN A 116 8.45 10.13 -10.50
C ASN A 116 7.23 10.90 -11.04
N ASP A 117 7.32 11.35 -12.29
CA ASP A 117 6.31 12.24 -12.87
C ASP A 117 4.91 11.61 -13.01
N VAL A 118 4.82 10.27 -13.12
CA VAL A 118 3.53 9.56 -13.16
C VAL A 118 2.85 9.62 -11.79
N THR A 119 3.62 9.37 -10.72
CA THR A 119 3.13 9.46 -9.35
C THR A 119 2.78 10.89 -8.96
N LYS A 120 3.58 11.90 -9.38
CA LYS A 120 3.24 13.31 -9.17
C LYS A 120 1.85 13.65 -9.73
N ARG A 121 1.61 13.28 -11.00
CA ARG A 121 0.28 13.48 -11.62
C ARG A 121 -0.85 12.77 -10.89
N ALA A 122 -0.59 11.58 -10.32
CA ALA A 122 -1.57 10.87 -9.53
C ALA A 122 -1.92 11.62 -8.23
N VAL A 123 -0.91 12.15 -7.53
CA VAL A 123 -1.13 12.97 -6.32
C VAL A 123 -1.86 14.26 -6.67
N GLU A 124 -1.43 14.97 -7.72
CA GLU A 124 -2.10 16.19 -8.21
C GLU A 124 -3.57 15.95 -8.56
N GLY A 125 -3.89 14.79 -9.16
CA GLY A 125 -5.26 14.41 -9.48
C GLY A 125 -6.13 14.10 -8.27
N LEU A 126 -5.54 13.81 -7.12
CA LEU A 126 -6.21 13.56 -5.85
C LEU A 126 -6.15 14.74 -4.89
N ALA A 127 -5.36 15.78 -5.21
CA ALA A 127 -5.17 16.92 -4.32
C ALA A 127 -6.49 17.58 -3.93
N GLY A 128 -6.66 17.85 -2.65
CA GLY A 128 -7.87 18.45 -2.09
C GLY A 128 -9.08 17.52 -1.99
N THR A 129 -8.96 16.23 -2.25
CA THR A 129 -10.08 15.27 -2.17
C THR A 129 -10.14 14.51 -0.83
N GLY A 130 -9.13 14.62 0.00
CA GLY A 130 -9.06 13.95 1.28
C GLY A 130 -7.65 14.02 1.87
N LEU A 131 -7.38 13.17 2.87
CA LEU A 131 -6.05 12.96 3.39
C LEU A 131 -5.26 12.05 2.45
N ILE A 132 -4.09 12.48 2.01
CA ILE A 132 -3.25 11.76 1.05
C ILE A 132 -1.97 11.26 1.72
N GLY A 133 -1.84 9.94 1.84
CA GLY A 133 -0.57 9.30 2.22
C GLY A 133 0.34 9.14 1.00
N VAL A 134 1.56 9.64 1.08
CA VAL A 134 2.55 9.59 0.00
C VAL A 134 3.85 9.02 0.52
N VAL A 135 4.40 8.05 -0.20
CA VAL A 135 5.72 7.52 0.09
C VAL A 135 6.74 8.09 -0.90
N LYS A 136 7.90 8.48 -0.38
CA LYS A 136 9.04 8.84 -1.22
C LYS A 136 9.46 7.65 -2.07
N ASP A 137 9.87 7.91 -3.30
CA ASP A 137 10.45 6.88 -4.15
C ASP A 137 11.68 6.29 -3.44
N SER A 138 11.60 5.04 -3.07
CA SER A 138 12.64 4.33 -2.32
C SER A 138 12.96 3.01 -3.00
N ARG A 139 14.23 2.83 -3.33
CA ARG A 139 14.69 1.51 -3.78
C ARG A 139 14.71 0.56 -2.59
N HIS A 140 14.23 -0.65 -2.80
CA HIS A 140 14.38 -1.72 -1.82
C HIS A 140 15.74 -2.37 -1.99
N GLU A 141 16.36 -2.76 -0.88
CA GLU A 141 17.57 -3.58 -0.88
C GLU A 141 17.19 -5.06 -0.76
N GLY A 142 17.91 -5.90 -1.48
CA GLY A 142 17.72 -7.34 -1.47
C GLY A 142 16.71 -7.86 -2.50
N MET A 143 16.64 -9.17 -2.57
CA MET A 143 15.67 -9.91 -3.37
C MET A 143 14.92 -10.87 -2.47
N PRO A 144 13.60 -11.06 -2.66
CA PRO A 144 12.88 -12.07 -1.90
C PRO A 144 13.44 -13.45 -2.23
N PRO A 145 13.84 -14.25 -1.23
CA PRO A 145 14.23 -15.63 -1.51
C PRO A 145 13.01 -16.38 -2.04
N SER A 146 13.19 -17.10 -3.12
CA SER A 146 12.16 -17.95 -3.70
C SER A 146 12.81 -19.26 -4.11
N MET A 147 12.29 -20.37 -3.62
CA MET A 147 12.73 -21.69 -4.02
C MET A 147 11.54 -22.51 -4.50
N ALA A 148 11.66 -23.04 -5.71
CA ALA A 148 10.73 -24.02 -6.23
C ALA A 148 11.50 -25.14 -6.91
N ILE A 149 11.08 -26.38 -6.70
CA ILE A 149 11.65 -27.56 -7.32
C ILE A 149 10.52 -28.31 -7.99
N GLY A 150 10.68 -28.56 -9.30
CA GLY A 150 9.73 -29.35 -10.09
C GLY A 150 10.36 -30.68 -10.50
N PHE A 151 9.56 -31.74 -10.43
CA PHE A 151 9.90 -33.07 -10.94
C PHE A 151 8.83 -33.43 -11.98
N MET A 152 9.29 -33.98 -13.09
CA MET A 152 8.41 -34.37 -14.18
C MET A 152 8.81 -35.76 -14.69
N GLU A 153 7.81 -36.63 -14.80
CA GLU A 153 7.93 -37.94 -15.49
C GLU A 153 7.32 -37.76 -16.88
N ILE A 154 8.10 -38.18 -17.87
CA ILE A 154 7.64 -38.15 -19.28
C ILE A 154 7.84 -39.48 -19.93
N GLU A 155 6.93 -39.84 -20.80
CA GLU A 155 7.08 -40.94 -21.77
C GLU A 155 7.48 -40.33 -23.12
N LEU A 156 8.63 -40.73 -23.66
CA LEU A 156 9.21 -40.17 -24.87
C LEU A 156 9.35 -41.24 -25.95
N ASP A 157 8.70 -41.02 -27.10
CA ASP A 157 9.01 -41.75 -28.33
C ASP A 157 10.32 -41.22 -28.93
N THR A 158 11.36 -42.01 -28.79
CA THR A 158 12.72 -41.67 -29.25
C THR A 158 12.89 -41.63 -30.77
N GLN A 159 11.93 -42.17 -31.54
CA GLN A 159 11.94 -42.14 -33.00
C GLN A 159 11.33 -40.89 -33.57
N THR A 160 10.24 -40.44 -32.96
CA THR A 160 9.47 -39.28 -33.44
C THR A 160 9.71 -38.00 -32.63
N GLY A 161 10.27 -38.12 -31.42
CA GLY A 161 10.44 -36.99 -30.49
C GLY A 161 9.15 -36.55 -29.80
N LYS A 162 8.06 -37.26 -29.99
CA LYS A 162 6.81 -36.99 -29.27
C LYS A 162 6.91 -37.42 -27.83
N TYR A 163 6.36 -36.64 -26.92
CA TYR A 163 6.33 -36.96 -25.51
C TYR A 163 4.94 -36.74 -24.89
N GLU A 164 4.67 -37.46 -23.84
CA GLU A 164 3.53 -37.27 -22.95
C GLU A 164 4.03 -37.03 -21.54
N ILE A 165 3.40 -36.09 -20.83
CA ILE A 165 3.67 -35.87 -19.41
C ILE A 165 2.83 -36.85 -18.63
N VAL A 166 3.51 -37.78 -17.94
CA VAL A 166 2.87 -38.82 -17.13
C VAL A 166 2.54 -38.30 -15.74
N ASP A 167 3.46 -37.57 -15.12
CA ASP A 167 3.29 -36.96 -13.80
C ASP A 167 4.11 -35.68 -13.66
N TYR A 168 3.62 -34.77 -12.82
CA TYR A 168 4.34 -33.56 -12.46
C TYR A 168 4.10 -33.20 -11.00
N SER A 169 5.17 -33.12 -10.23
CA SER A 169 5.18 -32.69 -8.84
C SER A 169 5.99 -31.43 -8.66
N CYS A 170 5.43 -30.43 -8.00
CA CYS A 170 6.12 -29.19 -7.68
C CYS A 170 6.06 -28.90 -6.18
N VAL A 171 7.21 -28.58 -5.61
CA VAL A 171 7.32 -28.09 -4.22
C VAL A 171 7.85 -26.66 -4.28
N ALA A 172 7.14 -25.73 -3.67
CA ALA A 172 7.53 -24.34 -3.60
C ALA A 172 7.49 -23.82 -2.16
N ASP A 173 8.44 -22.99 -1.82
CA ASP A 173 8.41 -22.21 -0.59
C ASP A 173 7.49 -20.99 -0.85
N CYS A 174 6.37 -20.93 -0.13
CA CYS A 174 5.38 -19.84 -0.21
C CYS A 174 5.50 -18.87 0.96
N GLY A 175 6.49 -19.04 1.82
CA GLY A 175 6.60 -18.30 3.08
C GLY A 175 5.65 -18.82 4.17
N THR A 176 5.52 -18.07 5.24
CA THR A 176 4.66 -18.35 6.40
C THR A 176 3.52 -17.35 6.49
#